data_340467c91febf883be437d166ea92b46
#
_entry.id   340467c91febf883be437d166ea92b46
#
_cell.length_a   1.000
_cell.length_b   1.000
_cell.length_c   1.000
_cell.angle_alpha   90.00
_cell.angle_beta   90.00
_cell.angle_gamma   90.00
#
_symmetry.space_group_name_H-M   'P 1'
#
loop_
_entity.id
_entity.type
_entity.pdbx_description
1 polymer ?
#
loop_
_entity_poly.entity_id
_entity_poly.type
_entity_poly.pdbx_seq_one_letter_code
_entity_poly.pdbx_strand_id
1 'polypeptide(L)'
;SEGKTVGTSQIGYDIIKEKLQYAEQDMEKLWEATKETITDLVKRYPEESAKIHGIGYSGQMHGLVMIGADGKLIRNAIIWADQRSEKEIQKIYDITGKDTYRGTVLNSLSTGFLISSLMWVKEHEPENFEKIRYVVFPKDYIRYKMCGEIGTDMSDASSGAIFDTKKRDWAWGLIEKLQMPKEIFPECHEAYEAAGTVNKECAEQTGLKEGIKIAYGGGDTLMQGVGNGIIRPGILAANIGTSCQISGGFNEPLYDEKFRTNTFCHVKEDLWMLMGAHLSGGVALKWLMNNILEMGSYDEMTSLAATVPAGSEGLVFLPYLSGERTPYNDPNAKGI
;
A
#
# COMPACT_ATOMS: atom_id res chain seq x y z
N SER A 1 -19.52 -12.09 -15.98
CA SER A 1 -18.29 -11.96 -16.76
C SER A 1 -17.41 -13.17 -16.50
N GLU A 2 -16.72 -13.66 -17.51
CA GLU A 2 -15.82 -14.83 -17.40
C GLU A 2 -14.40 -14.42 -16.94
N GLY A 3 -14.22 -13.18 -16.41
CA GLY A 3 -12.91 -12.66 -15.98
C GLY A 3 -11.95 -12.36 -17.14
N LYS A 4 -12.47 -12.21 -18.38
CA LYS A 4 -11.65 -11.91 -19.55
C LYS A 4 -11.23 -10.44 -19.58
N THR A 5 -9.91 -10.20 -19.67
CA THR A 5 -9.36 -8.85 -19.90
C THR A 5 -9.68 -8.38 -21.30
N VAL A 6 -10.32 -7.21 -21.43
CA VAL A 6 -10.64 -6.57 -22.72
C VAL A 6 -9.45 -5.76 -23.22
N GLY A 7 -8.81 -4.99 -22.34
CA GLY A 7 -7.66 -4.17 -22.67
C GLY A 7 -6.94 -3.67 -21.45
N THR A 8 -5.70 -3.21 -21.67
CA THR A 8 -4.87 -2.56 -20.65
C THR A 8 -4.26 -1.28 -21.22
N SER A 9 -4.04 -0.29 -20.34
CA SER A 9 -3.29 0.93 -20.65
C SER A 9 -2.40 1.26 -19.44
N GLN A 10 -1.21 1.78 -19.68
CA GLN A 10 -0.25 2.04 -18.64
C GLN A 10 0.57 3.29 -18.98
N ILE A 11 0.73 4.16 -17.99
CA ILE A 11 1.62 5.34 -18.05
C ILE A 11 2.46 5.36 -16.80
N GLY A 12 3.78 5.54 -16.97
CA GLY A 12 4.72 5.71 -15.86
C GLY A 12 4.70 7.14 -15.34
N TYR A 13 5.02 7.29 -14.05
CA TYR A 13 5.25 8.57 -13.40
C TYR A 13 6.40 8.45 -12.41
N ASP A 14 7.10 9.57 -12.15
CA ASP A 14 8.34 9.58 -11.40
C ASP A 14 8.11 9.71 -9.89
N ILE A 15 9.07 9.19 -9.12
CA ILE A 15 9.22 9.49 -7.70
C ILE A 15 10.15 10.70 -7.59
N ILE A 16 9.69 11.74 -6.90
CA ILE A 16 10.45 12.96 -6.62
C ILE A 16 11.36 12.70 -5.42
N LYS A 17 12.67 12.83 -5.62
CA LYS A 17 13.72 12.63 -4.61
C LYS A 17 14.59 13.88 -4.50
N GLU A 18 14.04 14.96 -3.95
CA GLU A 18 14.78 16.24 -3.82
C GLU A 18 15.94 16.14 -2.85
N LYS A 19 15.84 15.29 -1.84
CA LYS A 19 16.86 15.05 -0.82
C LYS A 19 17.03 13.56 -0.58
N LEU A 20 18.18 13.19 -0.02
CA LEU A 20 18.37 11.84 0.52
C LEU A 20 17.25 11.52 1.52
N GLN A 21 16.72 10.32 1.49
CA GLN A 21 15.60 9.84 2.31
C GLN A 21 14.21 10.37 1.94
N TYR A 22 14.09 11.34 1.01
CA TYR A 22 12.78 11.82 0.58
C TYR A 22 12.25 11.01 -0.61
N ALA A 23 10.98 10.67 -0.54
CA ALA A 23 10.27 10.05 -1.65
C ALA A 23 8.83 10.59 -1.70
N GLU A 24 8.56 11.40 -2.71
CA GLU A 24 7.29 12.07 -2.91
C GLU A 24 6.72 11.79 -4.29
N GLN A 25 5.43 12.00 -4.46
CA GLN A 25 4.75 11.97 -5.75
C GLN A 25 3.81 13.14 -5.90
N ASP A 26 3.82 13.71 -7.10
CA ASP A 26 2.86 14.72 -7.52
C ASP A 26 1.53 14.05 -7.88
N MET A 27 0.53 14.23 -7.05
CA MET A 27 -0.77 13.59 -7.22
C MET A 27 -1.59 14.16 -8.38
N GLU A 28 -1.30 15.41 -8.82
CA GLU A 28 -1.91 15.94 -10.04
C GLU A 28 -1.34 15.27 -11.29
N LYS A 29 -0.04 14.99 -11.33
CA LYS A 29 0.55 14.17 -12.41
C LYS A 29 -0.01 12.75 -12.43
N LEU A 30 -0.25 12.17 -11.25
CA LEU A 30 -0.90 10.85 -11.17
C LEU A 30 -2.33 10.91 -11.71
N TRP A 31 -3.07 12.00 -11.42
CA TRP A 31 -4.39 12.22 -11.98
C TRP A 31 -4.35 12.39 -13.51
N GLU A 32 -3.40 13.18 -14.04
CA GLU A 32 -3.21 13.31 -15.49
C GLU A 32 -2.94 11.95 -16.16
N ALA A 33 -2.01 11.15 -15.62
CA ALA A 33 -1.71 9.81 -16.12
C ALA A 33 -2.96 8.90 -16.06
N THR A 34 -3.77 9.02 -15.01
CA THR A 34 -5.03 8.27 -14.87
C THR A 34 -6.02 8.66 -15.97
N LYS A 35 -6.21 9.96 -16.23
CA LYS A 35 -7.08 10.44 -17.31
C LYS A 35 -6.62 9.92 -18.68
N GLU A 36 -5.32 10.00 -18.95
CA GLU A 36 -4.76 9.54 -20.23
C GLU A 36 -4.98 8.04 -20.44
N THR A 37 -4.74 7.20 -19.41
CA THR A 37 -4.96 5.74 -19.51
C THR A 37 -6.42 5.40 -19.71
N ILE A 38 -7.34 6.09 -19.02
CA ILE A 38 -8.79 5.90 -19.21
C ILE A 38 -9.21 6.32 -20.61
N THR A 39 -8.76 7.49 -21.06
CA THR A 39 -9.08 8.02 -22.39
C THR A 39 -8.59 7.09 -23.50
N ASP A 40 -7.39 6.54 -23.36
CA ASP A 40 -6.84 5.55 -24.30
C ASP A 40 -7.73 4.30 -24.40
N LEU A 41 -8.14 3.75 -23.24
CA LEU A 41 -9.03 2.58 -23.20
C LEU A 41 -10.41 2.87 -23.82
N VAL A 42 -11.00 4.01 -23.47
CA VAL A 42 -12.31 4.41 -24.01
C VAL A 42 -12.26 4.56 -25.54
N LYS A 43 -11.18 5.14 -26.07
CA LYS A 43 -10.99 5.28 -27.53
C LYS A 43 -10.76 3.97 -28.24
N ARG A 44 -10.00 3.05 -27.65
CA ARG A 44 -9.69 1.74 -28.27
C ARG A 44 -10.85 0.75 -28.19
N TYR A 45 -11.68 0.87 -27.17
CA TYR A 45 -12.76 -0.09 -26.87
C TYR A 45 -14.10 0.63 -26.61
N PRO A 46 -14.65 1.40 -27.57
CA PRO A 46 -15.82 2.24 -27.34
C PRO A 46 -17.10 1.44 -27.01
N GLU A 47 -17.28 0.26 -27.61
CA GLU A 47 -18.46 -0.58 -27.35
C GLU A 47 -18.44 -1.20 -25.96
N GLU A 48 -17.28 -1.64 -25.49
CA GLU A 48 -17.08 -2.20 -24.16
C GLU A 48 -17.14 -1.10 -23.09
N SER A 49 -16.54 0.05 -23.38
CA SER A 49 -16.56 1.22 -22.49
C SER A 49 -17.96 1.73 -22.20
N ALA A 50 -18.86 1.67 -23.19
CA ALA A 50 -20.27 2.00 -23.02
C ALA A 50 -21.01 1.04 -22.06
N LYS A 51 -20.45 -0.13 -21.79
CA LYS A 51 -21.01 -1.18 -20.90
C LYS A 51 -20.35 -1.23 -19.51
N ILE A 52 -19.49 -0.28 -19.17
CA ILE A 52 -18.89 -0.22 -17.85
C ILE A 52 -19.98 0.07 -16.81
N HIS A 53 -20.09 -0.77 -15.79
CA HIS A 53 -21.06 -0.64 -14.71
C HIS A 53 -20.43 -0.22 -13.37
N GLY A 54 -19.13 -0.38 -13.23
CA GLY A 54 -18.43 -0.03 -12.00
C GLY A 54 -16.92 0.12 -12.19
N ILE A 55 -16.31 0.90 -11.30
CA ILE A 55 -14.88 1.15 -11.23
C ILE A 55 -14.41 0.79 -9.84
N GLY A 56 -13.36 -0.01 -9.74
CA GLY A 56 -12.67 -0.35 -8.51
C GLY A 56 -11.23 0.16 -8.54
N TYR A 57 -10.63 0.28 -7.37
CA TYR A 57 -9.27 0.79 -7.18
C TYR A 57 -8.41 -0.23 -6.46
N SER A 58 -7.16 -0.29 -6.87
CA SER A 58 -6.05 -0.91 -6.17
C SER A 58 -4.92 0.10 -6.16
N GLY A 59 -4.48 0.54 -5.00
CA GLY A 59 -3.48 1.60 -4.90
C GLY A 59 -2.38 1.32 -3.91
N GLN A 60 -1.23 2.01 -4.09
CA GLN A 60 -0.11 1.91 -3.15
C GLN A 60 -0.53 2.28 -1.73
N MET A 61 -0.11 1.47 -0.77
CA MET A 61 -0.45 1.60 0.63
C MET A 61 0.41 2.64 1.35
N HIS A 62 0.03 2.96 2.59
CA HIS A 62 0.79 3.71 3.60
C HIS A 62 0.93 5.22 3.38
N GLY A 63 1.00 5.70 2.15
CA GLY A 63 1.35 7.09 1.81
C GLY A 63 0.39 8.13 2.37
N LEU A 64 0.89 9.35 2.59
CA LEU A 64 0.16 10.50 3.09
C LEU A 64 -0.15 11.49 1.97
N VAL A 65 -1.43 11.71 1.71
CA VAL A 65 -1.94 12.80 0.87
C VAL A 65 -2.73 13.76 1.75
N MET A 66 -2.46 15.05 1.63
CA MET A 66 -3.10 16.10 2.42
C MET A 66 -3.94 17.01 1.52
N ILE A 67 -5.21 17.13 1.85
CA ILE A 67 -6.20 17.95 1.13
C ILE A 67 -6.60 19.12 2.01
N GLY A 68 -6.58 20.33 1.47
CA GLY A 68 -7.02 21.55 2.12
C GLY A 68 -8.53 21.74 2.10
N ALA A 69 -9.01 22.77 2.79
CA ALA A 69 -10.44 23.12 2.85
C ALA A 69 -11.03 23.52 1.48
N ASP A 70 -10.19 23.93 0.55
CA ASP A 70 -10.56 24.25 -0.84
C ASP A 70 -10.59 23.00 -1.77
N GLY A 71 -10.39 21.80 -1.22
CA GLY A 71 -10.34 20.54 -1.95
C GLY A 71 -9.06 20.30 -2.74
N LYS A 72 -8.05 21.18 -2.59
CA LYS A 72 -6.77 21.06 -3.30
C LYS A 72 -5.71 20.39 -2.44
N LEU A 73 -4.69 19.86 -3.13
CA LEU A 73 -3.49 19.35 -2.48
C LEU A 73 -2.72 20.45 -1.79
N ILE A 74 -2.25 20.20 -0.58
CA ILE A 74 -1.40 21.11 0.18
C ILE A 74 0.04 21.03 -0.32
N ARG A 75 0.48 19.82 -0.66
CA ARG A 75 1.82 19.50 -1.17
C ARG A 75 1.82 18.14 -1.88
N ASN A 76 2.96 17.75 -2.45
CA ASN A 76 3.18 16.39 -2.94
C ASN A 76 2.92 15.34 -1.87
N ALA A 77 2.41 14.18 -2.27
CA ALA A 77 2.22 13.04 -1.38
C ALA A 77 3.57 12.54 -0.86
N ILE A 78 3.66 12.23 0.43
CA ILE A 78 4.77 11.48 1.01
C ILE A 78 4.42 10.01 0.90
N ILE A 79 5.22 9.21 0.17
CA ILE A 79 4.89 7.82 -0.14
C ILE A 79 5.64 6.83 0.76
N TRP A 80 5.24 5.55 0.69
CA TRP A 80 5.76 4.43 1.49
C TRP A 80 7.29 4.25 1.45
N ALA A 81 7.96 4.73 0.39
CA ALA A 81 9.42 4.66 0.22
C ALA A 81 10.18 5.78 0.94
N ASP A 82 9.46 6.76 1.52
CA ASP A 82 10.05 7.88 2.25
C ASP A 82 10.65 7.44 3.59
N GLN A 83 11.80 7.98 3.94
CA GLN A 83 12.51 7.63 5.17
C GLN A 83 12.75 8.81 6.10
N ARG A 84 12.20 10.02 5.79
CA ARG A 84 12.47 11.24 6.56
C ARG A 84 11.96 11.20 8.00
N SER A 85 10.91 10.41 8.28
CA SER A 85 10.20 10.37 9.55
C SER A 85 10.76 9.36 10.57
N GLU A 86 12.04 9.01 10.49
CA GLU A 86 12.67 8.03 11.39
C GLU A 86 12.60 8.46 12.87
N LYS A 87 12.86 9.75 13.14
CA LYS A 87 12.83 10.29 14.52
C LYS A 87 11.42 10.33 15.10
N GLU A 88 10.43 10.55 14.26
CA GLU A 88 9.03 10.64 14.65
C GLU A 88 8.49 9.27 15.10
N ILE A 89 9.03 8.18 14.59
CA ILE A 89 8.69 6.82 15.06
C ILE A 89 8.97 6.67 16.56
N GLN A 90 10.15 7.06 17.01
CA GLN A 90 10.50 6.97 18.44
C GLN A 90 9.61 7.89 19.27
N LYS A 91 9.36 9.11 18.82
CA LYS A 91 8.47 10.06 19.52
C LYS A 91 7.04 9.51 19.66
N ILE A 92 6.50 8.91 18.60
CA ILE A 92 5.18 8.28 18.63
C ILE A 92 5.15 7.18 19.72
N TYR A 93 6.18 6.32 19.77
CA TYR A 93 6.26 5.29 20.78
C TYR A 93 6.45 5.85 22.21
N ASP A 94 7.21 6.92 22.38
CA ASP A 94 7.41 7.57 23.69
C ASP A 94 6.10 8.19 24.23
N ILE A 95 5.30 8.79 23.33
CA ILE A 95 4.01 9.40 23.69
C ILE A 95 2.93 8.35 23.97
N THR A 96 2.85 7.31 23.16
CA THR A 96 1.73 6.37 23.18
C THR A 96 1.99 5.14 24.05
N GLY A 97 3.26 4.78 24.27
CA GLY A 97 3.71 3.50 24.80
C GLY A 97 3.76 2.45 23.69
N LYS A 98 4.96 1.91 23.41
CA LYS A 98 5.22 1.02 22.27
C LYS A 98 4.29 -0.19 22.25
N ASP A 99 4.07 -0.86 23.39
CA ASP A 99 3.22 -2.06 23.44
C ASP A 99 1.73 -1.72 23.28
N THR A 100 1.27 -0.61 23.87
CA THR A 100 -0.08 -0.09 23.69
C THR A 100 -0.33 0.24 22.22
N TYR A 101 0.61 0.93 21.59
CA TYR A 101 0.52 1.28 20.18
C TYR A 101 0.42 0.03 19.30
N ARG A 102 1.39 -0.88 19.42
CA ARG A 102 1.46 -2.10 18.62
C ARG A 102 0.25 -3.01 18.84
N GLY A 103 -0.21 -3.14 20.09
CA GLY A 103 -1.40 -3.93 20.44
C GLY A 103 -2.71 -3.37 19.87
N THR A 104 -2.74 -2.07 19.52
CA THR A 104 -3.86 -1.41 18.86
C THR A 104 -3.81 -1.56 17.35
N VAL A 105 -2.69 -1.17 16.74
CA VAL A 105 -2.55 -1.16 15.27
C VAL A 105 -2.17 -2.52 14.69
N LEU A 106 -1.71 -3.46 15.52
CA LEU A 106 -1.22 -4.80 15.19
C LEU A 106 -0.04 -4.82 14.21
N ASN A 107 0.69 -3.72 14.15
CA ASN A 107 1.85 -3.56 13.28
C ASN A 107 2.98 -2.82 14.00
N SER A 108 4.20 -3.00 13.53
CA SER A 108 5.31 -2.10 13.85
C SER A 108 5.19 -0.84 13.00
N LEU A 109 5.51 0.31 13.60
CA LEU A 109 5.58 1.58 12.86
C LEU A 109 6.82 1.59 11.97
N SER A 110 6.68 2.18 10.79
CA SER A 110 7.76 2.38 9.82
C SER A 110 7.74 3.81 9.29
N THR A 111 8.84 4.24 8.71
CA THR A 111 8.91 5.46 7.91
C THR A 111 8.01 5.33 6.68
N GLY A 112 7.56 6.44 6.12
CA GLY A 112 6.68 6.47 4.96
C GLY A 112 5.24 6.01 5.22
N PHE A 113 4.91 5.64 6.49
CA PHE A 113 3.52 5.39 6.89
C PHE A 113 2.81 6.72 7.18
N LEU A 114 1.50 6.74 6.96
CA LEU A 114 0.69 7.95 7.09
C LEU A 114 0.96 8.70 8.40
N ILE A 115 0.92 8.02 9.54
CA ILE A 115 1.06 8.68 10.85
C ILE A 115 2.47 9.17 11.13
N SER A 116 3.51 8.44 10.73
CA SER A 116 4.90 8.88 10.90
C SER A 116 5.20 10.09 10.01
N SER A 117 4.68 10.09 8.78
CA SER A 117 4.79 11.21 7.85
C SER A 117 3.98 12.42 8.32
N LEU A 118 2.76 12.21 8.84
CA LEU A 118 1.92 13.28 9.38
C LEU A 118 2.54 13.93 10.62
N MET A 119 3.16 13.13 11.49
CA MET A 119 3.90 13.64 12.65
C MET A 119 5.09 14.49 12.22
N TRP A 120 5.81 14.05 11.18
CA TRP A 120 6.90 14.84 10.59
C TRP A 120 6.39 16.17 10.04
N VAL A 121 5.28 16.17 9.28
CA VAL A 121 4.68 17.41 8.76
C VAL A 121 4.27 18.35 9.88
N LYS A 122 3.64 17.82 10.95
CA LYS A 122 3.26 18.63 12.12
C LYS A 122 4.45 19.38 12.74
N GLU A 123 5.63 18.74 12.78
CA GLU A 123 6.81 19.33 13.41
C GLU A 123 7.63 20.22 12.47
N HIS A 124 7.73 19.85 11.21
CA HIS A 124 8.65 20.50 10.26
C HIS A 124 7.97 21.42 9.26
N GLU A 125 6.64 21.27 9.09
CA GLU A 125 5.82 22.08 8.18
C GLU A 125 4.51 22.53 8.86
N PRO A 126 4.56 23.22 10.02
CA PRO A 126 3.37 23.56 10.80
C PRO A 126 2.33 24.35 9.99
N GLU A 127 2.77 25.24 9.11
CA GLU A 127 1.86 25.99 8.24
C GLU A 127 1.09 25.11 7.24
N ASN A 128 1.70 24.00 6.79
CA ASN A 128 1.01 23.01 5.96
C ASN A 128 0.08 22.15 6.80
N PHE A 129 0.53 21.77 7.99
CA PHE A 129 -0.29 20.99 8.93
C PHE A 129 -1.60 21.69 9.29
N GLU A 130 -1.55 22.99 9.59
CA GLU A 130 -2.72 23.81 9.94
C GLU A 130 -3.75 23.92 8.80
N LYS A 131 -3.32 23.75 7.55
CA LYS A 131 -4.23 23.80 6.38
C LYS A 131 -4.96 22.48 6.11
N ILE A 132 -4.57 21.39 6.79
CA ILE A 132 -5.11 20.06 6.51
C ILE A 132 -6.61 20.04 6.87
N ARG A 133 -7.43 19.71 5.89
CA ARG A 133 -8.84 19.37 6.09
C ARG A 133 -9.04 17.86 6.10
N TYR A 134 -8.32 17.13 5.25
CA TYR A 134 -8.35 15.66 5.21
C TYR A 134 -6.98 15.07 4.93
N VAL A 135 -6.70 13.93 5.58
CA VAL A 135 -5.60 13.03 5.24
C VAL A 135 -6.17 11.79 4.57
N VAL A 136 -5.64 11.44 3.40
CA VAL A 136 -6.11 10.30 2.61
C VAL A 136 -4.91 9.54 2.00
N PHE A 137 -5.17 8.42 1.38
CA PHE A 137 -4.17 7.64 0.65
C PHE A 137 -4.15 8.02 -0.85
N PRO A 138 -3.07 7.68 -1.58
CA PRO A 138 -2.95 8.05 -3.00
C PRO A 138 -4.15 7.63 -3.86
N LYS A 139 -4.67 6.41 -3.70
CA LYS A 139 -5.86 5.96 -4.44
C LYS A 139 -7.12 6.77 -4.14
N ASP A 140 -7.26 7.22 -2.86
CA ASP A 140 -8.44 7.98 -2.44
C ASP A 140 -8.47 9.35 -3.10
N TYR A 141 -7.29 9.96 -3.33
CA TYR A 141 -7.21 11.20 -4.09
C TYR A 141 -7.68 11.02 -5.53
N ILE A 142 -7.24 9.95 -6.21
CA ILE A 142 -7.70 9.66 -7.58
C ILE A 142 -9.22 9.40 -7.61
N ARG A 143 -9.74 8.65 -6.64
CA ARG A 143 -11.18 8.42 -6.49
C ARG A 143 -11.92 9.74 -6.25
N TYR A 144 -11.41 10.60 -5.35
CA TYR A 144 -11.97 11.92 -5.08
C TYR A 144 -12.05 12.76 -6.36
N LYS A 145 -11.02 12.80 -7.19
CA LYS A 145 -11.04 13.49 -8.49
C LYS A 145 -12.15 12.96 -9.41
N MET A 146 -12.47 11.67 -9.33
CA MET A 146 -13.46 11.05 -10.20
C MET A 146 -14.90 11.19 -9.71
N CYS A 147 -15.15 11.24 -8.40
CA CYS A 147 -16.52 11.30 -7.86
C CYS A 147 -16.82 12.54 -6.99
N GLY A 148 -15.81 13.23 -6.48
CA GLY A 148 -15.98 14.37 -5.58
C GLY A 148 -16.16 14.00 -4.11
N GLU A 149 -16.20 12.72 -3.75
CA GLU A 149 -16.46 12.24 -2.39
C GLU A 149 -15.16 11.93 -1.64
N ILE A 150 -15.05 12.44 -0.42
CA ILE A 150 -13.94 12.14 0.50
C ILE A 150 -14.28 10.92 1.34
N GLY A 151 -13.29 10.12 1.64
CA GLY A 151 -13.36 8.92 2.46
C GLY A 151 -12.15 8.03 2.21
N THR A 152 -12.05 6.94 2.95
CA THR A 152 -11.03 5.91 2.72
C THR A 152 -11.61 4.53 2.99
N ASP A 153 -10.86 3.48 2.70
CA ASP A 153 -11.25 2.13 3.05
C ASP A 153 -10.44 1.56 4.22
N MET A 154 -11.01 0.54 4.88
CA MET A 154 -10.41 -0.03 6.08
C MET A 154 -9.08 -0.73 5.82
N SER A 155 -8.84 -1.25 4.61
CA SER A 155 -7.60 -1.93 4.27
C SER A 155 -6.44 -0.93 4.22
N ASP A 156 -6.63 0.20 3.56
CA ASP A 156 -5.63 1.28 3.51
C ASP A 156 -5.51 2.00 4.86
N ALA A 157 -6.62 2.30 5.53
CA ALA A 157 -6.60 2.93 6.86
C ALA A 157 -5.76 2.12 7.85
N SER A 158 -5.90 0.78 7.88
CA SER A 158 -5.09 -0.10 8.73
C SER A 158 -3.61 -0.08 8.35
N SER A 159 -3.29 0.23 7.09
CA SER A 159 -1.91 0.39 6.61
C SER A 159 -1.27 1.71 7.02
N GLY A 160 -2.07 2.71 7.34
CA GLY A 160 -1.61 4.03 7.78
C GLY A 160 -1.01 4.06 9.18
N ALA A 161 -1.08 2.92 9.90
CA ALA A 161 -0.55 2.69 11.23
C ALA A 161 -1.13 3.62 12.32
N ILE A 162 -2.35 4.10 12.16
CA ILE A 162 -3.13 4.86 13.15
C ILE A 162 -4.59 4.38 13.22
N PHE A 163 -4.79 3.12 12.92
CA PHE A 163 -6.09 2.46 12.88
C PHE A 163 -6.15 1.32 13.91
N ASP A 164 -7.23 1.19 14.66
CA ASP A 164 -7.48 0.06 15.54
C ASP A 164 -7.91 -1.13 14.68
N THR A 165 -6.94 -1.94 14.29
CA THR A 165 -7.13 -3.04 13.34
C THR A 165 -8.12 -4.09 13.85
N LYS A 166 -8.26 -4.23 15.18
CA LYS A 166 -9.23 -5.15 15.80
C LYS A 166 -10.65 -4.61 15.69
N LYS A 167 -10.83 -3.30 15.93
CA LYS A 167 -12.16 -2.66 15.91
C LYS A 167 -12.59 -2.22 14.52
N ARG A 168 -11.66 -2.24 13.55
CA ARG A 168 -11.89 -1.71 12.19
C ARG A 168 -12.35 -0.25 12.22
N ASP A 169 -11.66 0.57 13.02
CA ASP A 169 -11.93 2.01 13.18
C ASP A 169 -10.63 2.77 13.45
N TRP A 170 -10.63 4.06 13.27
CA TRP A 170 -9.50 4.89 13.63
C TRP A 170 -9.11 4.69 15.11
N ALA A 171 -7.83 4.67 15.40
CA ALA A 171 -7.31 4.51 16.77
C ALA A 171 -7.46 5.82 17.55
N TRP A 172 -8.70 6.25 17.81
CA TRP A 172 -9.02 7.55 18.41
C TRP A 172 -8.25 7.87 19.67
N GLY A 173 -7.99 6.87 20.51
CA GLY A 173 -7.17 7.04 21.73
C GLY A 173 -5.69 7.33 21.44
N LEU A 174 -5.14 6.80 20.33
CA LEU A 174 -3.78 7.13 19.89
C LEU A 174 -3.75 8.52 19.21
N ILE A 175 -4.74 8.82 18.39
CA ILE A 175 -4.91 10.12 17.71
C ILE A 175 -4.94 11.25 18.75
N GLU A 176 -5.71 11.07 19.82
CA GLU A 176 -5.79 12.03 20.92
C GLU A 176 -4.47 12.20 21.67
N LYS A 177 -3.78 11.09 22.03
CA LYS A 177 -2.47 11.15 22.67
C LYS A 177 -1.43 11.87 21.82
N LEU A 178 -1.47 11.69 20.49
CA LEU A 178 -0.60 12.36 19.54
C LEU A 178 -1.03 13.81 19.26
N GLN A 179 -2.12 14.27 19.88
CA GLN A 179 -2.68 15.60 19.69
C GLN A 179 -2.92 15.90 18.21
N MET A 180 -3.47 14.94 17.48
CA MET A 180 -3.91 15.13 16.09
C MET A 180 -5.38 15.53 16.07
N PRO A 181 -5.78 16.48 15.21
CA PRO A 181 -7.19 16.83 15.03
C PRO A 181 -7.97 15.63 14.52
N LYS A 182 -9.06 15.25 15.20
CA LYS A 182 -9.87 14.09 14.81
C LYS A 182 -10.54 14.27 13.46
N GLU A 183 -10.92 15.49 13.18
CA GLU A 183 -11.67 15.92 11.98
C GLU A 183 -10.89 15.82 10.66
N ILE A 184 -9.57 15.63 10.71
CA ILE A 184 -8.78 15.44 9.49
C ILE A 184 -8.81 14.00 9.00
N PHE A 185 -9.21 13.04 9.86
CA PHE A 185 -9.34 11.63 9.50
C PHE A 185 -10.71 11.38 8.89
N PRO A 186 -10.80 10.99 7.61
CA PRO A 186 -12.08 10.79 6.94
C PRO A 186 -12.81 9.56 7.44
N GLU A 187 -14.08 9.43 7.09
CA GLU A 187 -14.87 8.23 7.32
C GLU A 187 -14.25 7.03 6.58
N CYS A 188 -14.24 5.88 7.26
CA CYS A 188 -13.75 4.61 6.71
C CYS A 188 -14.91 3.73 6.28
N HIS A 189 -14.76 3.09 5.13
CA HIS A 189 -15.77 2.25 4.51
C HIS A 189 -15.22 0.87 4.15
N GLU A 190 -16.08 -0.07 3.84
CA GLU A 190 -15.64 -1.33 3.23
C GLU A 190 -15.23 -1.09 1.77
N ALA A 191 -14.19 -1.78 1.33
CA ALA A 191 -13.59 -1.56 0.01
C ALA A 191 -14.56 -1.73 -1.17
N TYR A 192 -15.60 -2.56 -0.98
CA TYR A 192 -16.62 -2.85 -2.00
C TYR A 192 -17.81 -1.88 -1.98
N GLU A 193 -17.93 -1.05 -0.97
CA GLU A 193 -19.00 -0.04 -0.89
C GLU A 193 -18.86 1.02 -1.98
N ALA A 194 -19.99 1.55 -2.40
CA ALA A 194 -20.02 2.61 -3.39
C ALA A 194 -19.61 3.95 -2.75
N ALA A 195 -18.51 4.50 -3.20
CA ALA A 195 -18.03 5.82 -2.77
C ALA A 195 -18.73 6.98 -3.49
N GLY A 196 -19.38 6.70 -4.60
CA GLY A 196 -20.04 7.71 -5.44
C GLY A 196 -20.16 7.23 -6.87
N THR A 197 -20.25 8.16 -7.78
CA THR A 197 -20.32 7.90 -9.23
C THR A 197 -19.38 8.83 -10.00
N VAL A 198 -19.01 8.43 -11.19
CA VAL A 198 -18.26 9.30 -12.12
C VAL A 198 -19.02 10.61 -12.28
N ASN A 199 -18.38 11.70 -11.85
CA ASN A 199 -18.96 13.04 -11.94
C ASN A 199 -18.85 13.60 -13.38
N LYS A 200 -19.56 14.70 -13.64
CA LYS A 200 -19.60 15.32 -14.96
C LYS A 200 -18.21 15.75 -15.45
N GLU A 201 -17.40 16.34 -14.58
CA GLU A 201 -16.06 16.82 -14.95
C GLU A 201 -15.15 15.64 -15.36
N CYS A 202 -15.14 14.56 -14.60
CA CYS A 202 -14.38 13.34 -14.96
C CYS A 202 -14.89 12.73 -16.27
N ALA A 203 -16.22 12.68 -16.48
CA ALA A 203 -16.81 12.17 -17.72
C ALA A 203 -16.36 12.99 -18.94
N GLU A 204 -16.38 14.30 -18.85
CA GLU A 204 -15.92 15.22 -19.92
C GLU A 204 -14.42 15.07 -20.21
N GLN A 205 -13.60 14.86 -19.17
CA GLN A 205 -12.13 14.74 -19.32
C GLN A 205 -11.67 13.38 -19.81
N THR A 206 -12.42 12.31 -19.55
CA THR A 206 -11.97 10.93 -19.80
C THR A 206 -12.75 10.19 -20.90
N GLY A 207 -13.95 10.67 -21.21
CA GLY A 207 -14.90 9.98 -22.10
C GLY A 207 -15.68 8.85 -21.43
N LEU A 208 -15.53 8.64 -20.11
CA LEU A 208 -16.38 7.74 -19.36
C LEU A 208 -17.82 8.26 -19.32
N LYS A 209 -18.78 7.36 -19.15
CA LYS A 209 -20.16 7.75 -18.94
C LYS A 209 -20.32 8.30 -17.52
N GLU A 210 -20.95 9.47 -17.39
CA GLU A 210 -21.38 10.01 -16.09
C GLU A 210 -22.30 9.01 -15.36
N GLY A 211 -22.19 8.90 -14.05
CA GLY A 211 -23.03 8.04 -13.22
C GLY A 211 -22.55 6.59 -13.10
N ILE A 212 -21.41 6.19 -13.68
CA ILE A 212 -20.81 4.88 -13.42
C ILE A 212 -20.44 4.79 -11.92
N LYS A 213 -20.86 3.72 -11.25
CA LYS A 213 -20.57 3.51 -9.83
C LYS A 213 -19.07 3.36 -9.58
N ILE A 214 -18.60 3.95 -8.49
CA ILE A 214 -17.21 3.92 -8.05
C ILE A 214 -17.15 3.30 -6.67
N ALA A 215 -16.36 2.25 -6.49
CA ALA A 215 -16.12 1.65 -5.18
C ALA A 215 -14.98 2.38 -4.44
N TYR A 216 -14.90 2.24 -3.09
CA TYR A 216 -13.77 2.76 -2.32
C TYR A 216 -12.45 2.15 -2.76
N GLY A 217 -12.44 0.85 -3.12
CA GLY A 217 -11.23 0.12 -3.47
C GLY A 217 -10.40 -0.24 -2.25
N GLY A 218 -9.19 -0.70 -2.44
CA GLY A 218 -8.32 -1.13 -1.33
C GLY A 218 -6.83 -0.99 -1.62
N GLY A 219 -6.04 -1.18 -0.58
CA GLY A 219 -4.59 -1.23 -0.68
C GLY A 219 -4.11 -2.35 -1.61
N ASP A 220 -3.07 -2.09 -2.40
CA ASP A 220 -2.61 -2.97 -3.49
C ASP A 220 -2.32 -4.40 -3.02
N THR A 221 -1.67 -4.57 -1.88
CA THR A 221 -1.35 -5.90 -1.33
C THR A 221 -2.61 -6.67 -0.94
N LEU A 222 -3.63 -5.99 -0.39
CA LEU A 222 -4.91 -6.59 -0.02
C LEU A 222 -5.72 -6.97 -1.27
N MET A 223 -5.74 -6.10 -2.28
CA MET A 223 -6.38 -6.36 -3.56
C MET A 223 -5.68 -7.49 -4.33
N GLN A 224 -4.35 -7.58 -4.26
CA GLN A 224 -3.60 -8.74 -4.76
C GLN A 224 -4.02 -10.02 -4.05
N GLY A 225 -4.24 -9.95 -2.72
CA GLY A 225 -4.77 -11.07 -1.94
C GLY A 225 -6.10 -11.58 -2.52
N VAL A 226 -7.02 -10.67 -2.84
CA VAL A 226 -8.31 -11.02 -3.50
C VAL A 226 -8.06 -11.69 -4.84
N GLY A 227 -7.19 -11.11 -5.66
CA GLY A 227 -6.83 -11.67 -6.97
C GLY A 227 -6.24 -13.09 -6.89
N ASN A 228 -5.55 -13.40 -5.80
CA ASN A 228 -5.01 -14.73 -5.49
C ASN A 228 -6.02 -15.65 -4.77
N GLY A 229 -7.26 -15.20 -4.60
CA GLY A 229 -8.34 -16.00 -3.97
C GLY A 229 -8.36 -15.98 -2.45
N ILE A 230 -7.59 -15.09 -1.77
CA ILE A 230 -7.70 -14.90 -0.32
C ILE A 230 -8.99 -14.13 -0.03
N ILE A 231 -10.11 -14.80 -0.09
CA ILE A 231 -11.46 -14.26 0.20
C ILE A 231 -12.15 -15.00 1.35
N ARG A 232 -11.43 -15.94 1.96
CA ARG A 232 -11.85 -16.75 3.10
C ARG A 232 -10.63 -17.29 3.85
N PRO A 233 -10.76 -17.71 5.11
CA PRO A 233 -9.68 -18.34 5.85
C PRO A 233 -9.14 -19.61 5.19
N GLY A 234 -7.88 -19.93 5.48
CA GLY A 234 -7.22 -21.16 5.03
C GLY A 234 -6.59 -21.08 3.64
N ILE A 235 -6.67 -19.92 2.97
CA ILE A 235 -5.97 -19.68 1.71
C ILE A 235 -4.72 -18.86 2.02
N LEU A 236 -3.57 -19.34 1.53
CA LEU A 236 -2.29 -18.64 1.59
C LEU A 236 -1.85 -18.30 0.17
N ALA A 237 -1.29 -17.11 0.01
CA ALA A 237 -0.62 -16.69 -1.21
C ALA A 237 0.87 -16.51 -0.93
N ALA A 238 1.73 -17.05 -1.81
CA ALA A 238 3.16 -16.78 -1.85
C ALA A 238 3.45 -15.96 -3.09
N ASN A 239 3.95 -14.76 -2.91
CA ASN A 239 4.40 -13.88 -3.98
C ASN A 239 5.92 -13.85 -4.00
N ILE A 240 6.52 -14.22 -5.13
CA ILE A 240 7.97 -14.26 -5.34
C ILE A 240 8.29 -13.31 -6.49
N GLY A 241 8.83 -12.16 -6.12
CA GLY A 241 9.35 -11.16 -7.03
C GLY A 241 10.80 -10.80 -6.67
N THR A 242 11.17 -9.55 -6.74
CA THR A 242 12.45 -9.04 -6.19
C THR A 242 12.57 -9.36 -4.71
N SER A 243 11.50 -9.14 -3.95
CA SER A 243 11.27 -9.62 -2.59
C SER A 243 10.31 -10.80 -2.57
N CYS A 244 10.08 -11.41 -1.41
CA CYS A 244 9.06 -12.44 -1.23
C CYS A 244 8.05 -12.00 -0.17
N GLN A 245 6.79 -12.42 -0.35
CA GLN A 245 5.74 -12.22 0.63
C GLN A 245 4.93 -13.49 0.78
N ILE A 246 4.54 -13.80 2.00
CA ILE A 246 3.53 -14.83 2.29
C ILE A 246 2.40 -14.12 3.03
N SER A 247 1.20 -14.29 2.54
CA SER A 247 -0.01 -13.70 3.14
C SER A 247 -1.13 -14.71 3.24
N GLY A 248 -1.98 -14.54 4.23
CA GLY A 248 -3.14 -15.41 4.45
C GLY A 248 -4.30 -14.66 5.10
N GLY A 249 -5.52 -15.10 4.79
CA GLY A 249 -6.76 -14.57 5.36
C GLY A 249 -7.18 -15.31 6.62
N PHE A 250 -7.66 -14.57 7.64
CA PHE A 250 -8.12 -15.10 8.93
C PHE A 250 -9.39 -14.37 9.37
N ASN A 251 -10.31 -15.08 10.05
CA ASN A 251 -11.52 -14.47 10.62
C ASN A 251 -11.27 -13.68 11.91
N GLU A 252 -10.04 -13.69 12.40
CA GLU A 252 -9.63 -12.98 13.60
C GLU A 252 -8.38 -12.14 13.27
N PRO A 253 -8.18 -11.00 13.92
CA PRO A 253 -7.02 -10.17 13.73
C PRO A 253 -5.79 -10.80 14.42
N LEU A 254 -5.30 -11.89 13.87
CA LEU A 254 -4.09 -12.57 14.34
C LEU A 254 -2.89 -11.66 14.16
N TYR A 255 -1.97 -11.71 15.12
CA TYR A 255 -0.70 -10.98 15.05
C TYR A 255 0.41 -11.75 15.77
N ASP A 256 1.64 -11.53 15.35
CA ASP A 256 2.80 -12.08 16.05
C ASP A 256 3.14 -11.20 17.28
N GLU A 257 3.26 -11.78 18.46
CA GLU A 257 3.57 -11.04 19.71
C GLU A 257 4.89 -10.24 19.62
N LYS A 258 5.83 -10.69 18.80
CA LYS A 258 7.08 -9.97 18.54
C LYS A 258 6.98 -8.97 17.39
N PHE A 259 5.78 -8.84 16.78
CA PHE A 259 5.51 -7.95 15.64
C PHE A 259 6.48 -8.11 14.48
N ARG A 260 6.79 -9.37 14.13
CA ARG A 260 7.61 -9.73 12.96
C ARG A 260 6.81 -9.83 11.68
N THR A 261 5.50 -9.84 11.78
CA THR A 261 4.53 -9.86 10.68
C THR A 261 3.65 -8.62 10.75
N ASN A 262 2.93 -8.33 9.67
CA ASN A 262 1.96 -7.25 9.60
C ASN A 262 0.55 -7.82 9.52
N THR A 263 -0.39 -7.16 10.20
CA THR A 263 -1.81 -7.51 10.17
C THR A 263 -2.62 -6.32 9.70
N PHE A 264 -3.41 -6.52 8.65
CA PHE A 264 -4.25 -5.49 8.05
C PHE A 264 -5.71 -5.93 8.01
N CYS A 265 -6.64 -4.97 8.03
CA CYS A 265 -8.01 -5.25 7.67
C CYS A 265 -8.06 -5.68 6.21
N HIS A 266 -8.77 -6.77 5.94
CA HIS A 266 -8.99 -7.21 4.56
C HIS A 266 -10.05 -6.34 3.88
N VAL A 267 -10.05 -6.31 2.56
CA VAL A 267 -11.08 -5.63 1.74
C VAL A 267 -12.46 -6.30 1.79
N LYS A 268 -12.54 -7.48 2.37
CA LYS A 268 -13.77 -8.16 2.74
C LYS A 268 -14.00 -7.98 4.23
N GLU A 269 -15.24 -7.66 4.61
CA GLU A 269 -15.67 -7.59 6.01
C GLU A 269 -15.36 -8.89 6.77
N ASP A 270 -15.15 -8.79 8.07
CA ASP A 270 -14.87 -9.92 8.97
C ASP A 270 -13.67 -10.79 8.54
N LEU A 271 -12.76 -10.23 7.75
CA LEU A 271 -11.52 -10.87 7.36
C LEU A 271 -10.34 -9.95 7.64
N TRP A 272 -9.23 -10.53 8.09
CA TRP A 272 -7.95 -9.85 8.27
C TRP A 272 -6.89 -10.59 7.48
N MET A 273 -5.87 -9.87 7.03
CA MET A 273 -4.74 -10.45 6.34
C MET A 273 -3.49 -10.33 7.18
N LEU A 274 -2.89 -11.47 7.51
CA LEU A 274 -1.56 -11.56 8.11
C LEU A 274 -0.53 -11.74 6.99
N MET A 275 0.54 -10.96 7.03
CA MET A 275 1.57 -10.96 6.00
C MET A 275 2.97 -10.97 6.62
N GLY A 276 3.82 -11.85 6.11
CA GLY A 276 5.27 -11.83 6.30
C GLY A 276 5.96 -11.42 5.00
N ALA A 277 6.94 -10.52 5.10
CA ALA A 277 7.70 -10.02 3.97
C ALA A 277 9.20 -10.27 4.16
N HIS A 278 9.84 -10.79 3.12
CA HIS A 278 11.27 -11.09 3.02
C HIS A 278 11.90 -10.16 1.98
N LEU A 279 12.99 -9.49 2.32
CA LEU A 279 13.58 -8.47 1.43
C LEU A 279 14.26 -9.05 0.19
N SER A 280 14.86 -10.21 0.31
CA SER A 280 15.70 -10.78 -0.74
C SER A 280 15.11 -12.06 -1.32
N GLY A 281 14.12 -11.93 -2.21
CA GLY A 281 13.56 -13.03 -2.98
C GLY A 281 14.37 -13.30 -4.27
N GLY A 282 13.75 -13.07 -5.42
CA GLY A 282 14.38 -13.22 -6.74
C GLY A 282 15.62 -12.35 -6.94
N VAL A 283 15.77 -11.26 -6.18
CA VAL A 283 16.99 -10.43 -6.22
C VAL A 283 18.21 -11.20 -5.75
N ALA A 284 18.08 -12.10 -4.76
CA ALA A 284 19.19 -12.92 -4.29
C ALA A 284 19.63 -13.93 -5.37
N LEU A 285 18.64 -14.51 -6.06
CA LEU A 285 18.92 -15.42 -7.18
C LEU A 285 19.60 -14.69 -8.34
N LYS A 286 19.11 -13.50 -8.68
CA LYS A 286 19.71 -12.63 -9.71
C LYS A 286 21.14 -12.21 -9.34
N TRP A 287 21.36 -11.87 -8.08
CA TRP A 287 22.69 -11.53 -7.58
C TRP A 287 23.64 -12.72 -7.69
N LEU A 288 23.22 -13.90 -7.27
CA LEU A 288 24.01 -15.13 -7.38
C LEU A 288 24.38 -15.41 -8.84
N MET A 289 23.39 -15.39 -9.74
CA MET A 289 23.58 -15.62 -11.16
C MET A 289 24.60 -14.66 -11.79
N ASN A 290 24.42 -13.34 -11.54
CA ASN A 290 25.20 -12.32 -12.22
C ASN A 290 26.58 -12.06 -11.60
N ASN A 291 26.70 -12.15 -10.26
CA ASN A 291 27.89 -11.67 -9.54
C ASN A 291 28.78 -12.78 -8.99
N ILE A 292 28.27 -14.00 -8.90
CA ILE A 292 29.04 -15.15 -8.38
C ILE A 292 29.25 -16.21 -9.46
N LEU A 293 28.19 -16.61 -10.15
CA LEU A 293 28.24 -17.68 -11.13
C LEU A 293 28.55 -17.19 -12.55
N GLU A 294 28.35 -15.90 -12.82
CA GLU A 294 28.51 -15.27 -14.14
C GLU A 294 27.77 -16.02 -15.25
N MET A 295 26.58 -16.56 -14.93
CA MET A 295 25.77 -17.36 -15.85
C MET A 295 24.87 -16.46 -16.72
N GLY A 296 24.61 -16.89 -17.95
CA GLY A 296 23.85 -16.14 -18.94
C GLY A 296 22.34 -16.25 -18.81
N SER A 297 21.81 -17.28 -18.13
CA SER A 297 20.37 -17.50 -18.01
C SER A 297 19.96 -18.24 -16.75
N TYR A 298 18.70 -17.99 -16.32
CA TYR A 298 18.09 -18.74 -15.21
C TYR A 298 17.88 -20.23 -15.56
N ASP A 299 17.64 -20.57 -16.83
CA ASP A 299 17.45 -21.95 -17.26
C ASP A 299 18.74 -22.77 -17.10
N GLU A 300 19.90 -22.18 -17.43
CA GLU A 300 21.19 -22.80 -17.19
C GLU A 300 21.46 -23.05 -15.71
N MET A 301 21.23 -22.02 -14.87
CA MET A 301 21.43 -22.09 -13.43
C MET A 301 20.50 -23.13 -12.77
N THR A 302 19.20 -23.14 -13.14
CA THR A 302 18.23 -24.10 -12.58
C THR A 302 18.48 -25.53 -13.07
N SER A 303 18.95 -25.70 -14.32
CA SER A 303 19.36 -27.01 -14.85
C SER A 303 20.54 -27.56 -14.08
N LEU A 304 21.53 -26.72 -13.74
CA LEU A 304 22.66 -27.12 -12.92
C LEU A 304 22.20 -27.48 -11.50
N ALA A 305 21.33 -26.63 -10.89
CA ALA A 305 20.79 -26.89 -9.56
C ALA A 305 20.00 -28.22 -9.49
N ALA A 306 19.31 -28.60 -10.56
CA ALA A 306 18.57 -29.87 -10.64
C ALA A 306 19.45 -31.12 -10.60
N THR A 307 20.76 -31.01 -10.82
CA THR A 307 21.70 -32.11 -10.72
C THR A 307 22.13 -32.44 -9.29
N VAL A 308 21.82 -31.53 -8.35
CA VAL A 308 22.20 -31.64 -6.93
C VAL A 308 21.07 -32.28 -6.13
N PRO A 309 21.32 -33.21 -5.21
CA PRO A 309 20.28 -33.76 -4.35
C PRO A 309 19.58 -32.72 -3.49
N ALA A 310 18.33 -32.97 -3.18
CA ALA A 310 17.58 -32.11 -2.26
C ALA A 310 18.31 -31.94 -0.93
N GLY A 311 18.43 -30.71 -0.45
CA GLY A 311 19.20 -30.37 0.75
C GLY A 311 20.68 -30.03 0.49
N SER A 312 21.13 -30.04 -0.78
CA SER A 312 22.44 -29.55 -1.23
C SER A 312 23.61 -30.01 -0.33
N GLU A 313 23.56 -31.27 0.15
CA GLU A 313 24.56 -31.86 1.05
C GLU A 313 24.80 -31.04 2.34
N GLY A 314 23.81 -30.27 2.77
CA GLY A 314 23.87 -29.45 3.98
C GLY A 314 24.38 -28.02 3.75
N LEU A 315 24.64 -27.61 2.50
CA LEU A 315 24.95 -26.22 2.19
C LEU A 315 23.70 -25.33 2.41
N VAL A 316 23.86 -24.23 3.16
CA VAL A 316 22.82 -23.28 3.46
C VAL A 316 23.25 -21.89 2.96
N PHE A 317 22.36 -21.21 2.26
CA PHE A 317 22.52 -19.82 1.86
C PHE A 317 21.50 -18.94 2.57
N LEU A 318 21.97 -17.94 3.29
CA LEU A 318 21.14 -16.90 3.90
C LEU A 318 21.12 -15.68 2.97
N PRO A 319 19.97 -15.33 2.36
CA PRO A 319 19.93 -14.36 1.27
C PRO A 319 19.80 -12.91 1.73
N TYR A 320 20.32 -12.52 2.90
CA TYR A 320 20.12 -11.20 3.49
C TYR A 320 21.05 -10.15 2.88
N LEU A 321 20.88 -9.85 1.59
CA LEU A 321 21.75 -8.93 0.85
C LEU A 321 21.61 -7.47 1.34
N SER A 322 20.45 -7.07 1.87
CA SER A 322 20.12 -5.69 2.28
C SER A 322 19.39 -5.65 3.62
N GLY A 323 19.82 -6.44 4.57
CA GLY A 323 19.08 -6.65 5.82
C GLY A 323 17.91 -7.62 5.62
N GLU A 324 17.05 -7.74 6.63
CA GLU A 324 15.86 -8.59 6.56
C GLU A 324 14.69 -8.01 7.37
N ARG A 325 13.46 -8.23 6.87
CA ARG A 325 12.22 -7.93 7.60
C ARG A 325 11.76 -9.15 8.40
N THR A 326 10.77 -9.87 7.92
CA THR A 326 10.27 -11.08 8.59
C THR A 326 11.27 -12.24 8.45
N PRO A 327 11.64 -12.95 9.52
CA PRO A 327 11.15 -12.79 10.90
C PRO A 327 12.05 -11.96 11.82
N TYR A 328 13.09 -11.34 11.33
CA TYR A 328 14.16 -10.75 12.18
C TYR A 328 13.99 -9.26 12.43
N ASN A 329 13.45 -8.49 11.46
CA ASN A 329 13.39 -7.03 11.48
C ASN A 329 14.77 -6.41 11.79
N ASP A 330 15.80 -6.95 11.16
CA ASP A 330 17.20 -6.54 11.33
C ASP A 330 17.74 -5.92 10.03
N PRO A 331 17.90 -4.59 9.96
CA PRO A 331 18.45 -3.92 8.79
C PRO A 331 19.94 -4.21 8.58
N ASN A 332 20.63 -4.78 9.58
CA ASN A 332 22.04 -5.12 9.53
C ASN A 332 22.31 -6.62 9.27
N ALA A 333 21.27 -7.42 9.11
CA ALA A 333 21.42 -8.83 8.74
C ALA A 333 22.23 -8.94 7.45
N LYS A 334 23.13 -9.93 7.38
CA LYS A 334 24.02 -10.15 6.25
C LYS A 334 23.80 -11.53 5.64
N GLY A 335 23.97 -11.60 4.32
CA GLY A 335 23.99 -12.84 3.59
C GLY A 335 25.22 -13.69 3.94
N ILE A 336 25.03 -14.96 4.05
CA ILE A 336 26.08 -15.96 4.31
C ILE A 336 25.82 -17.18 3.42
#